data_d86e2b3420782b0283211718bcc0037c
#
_entry.id   d86e2b3420782b0283211718bcc0037c
#
_cell.length_a   1.000
_cell.length_b   1.000
_cell.length_c   1.000
_cell.angle_alpha   90.00
_cell.angle_beta   90.00
_cell.angle_gamma   90.00
#
_symmetry.space_group_name_H-M   'P 1'
#
loop_
_entity.id
_entity.type
_entity.pdbx_description
1 polymer ?
#
loop_
_entity_poly.entity_id
_entity_poly.type
_entity_poly.pdbx_seq_one_letter_code
_entity_poly.pdbx_strand_id
1 'polypeptide(L)'
;MLDEPISALDVSIQSQIINLLVRLREEFREGGRLTYLLISHDLSVVQYLSDRVAVMYLGQIVELADSQELYLNPLHPYTQALLSAIPTMTPTKERRRIVLDGDVPSPSRPPSGCRFHPRCPLAPELCRRREDICKRVPPEFREVNGHWVRCHAVQGRSAGDSE
;
A
#
# COMPACT_ATOMS: atom_id res chain seq x y z
N MET A 1 -5.26 10.41 16.16
CA MET A 1 -4.29 9.49 15.53
C MET A 1 -4.30 8.19 16.33
N LEU A 2 -4.35 7.06 15.64
CA LEU A 2 -4.40 5.70 16.19
C LEU A 2 -3.17 4.95 15.65
N ASP A 3 -2.17 4.76 16.48
CA ASP A 3 -0.92 4.09 16.11
C ASP A 3 -0.94 2.68 16.71
N GLU A 4 -1.06 1.68 15.84
CA GLU A 4 -1.24 0.26 16.18
C GLU A 4 -2.22 -0.01 17.35
N PRO A 5 -3.44 0.53 17.34
CA PRO A 5 -4.32 0.58 18.52
C PRO A 5 -4.79 -0.79 19.00
N ILE A 6 -4.58 -1.85 18.23
CA ILE A 6 -5.08 -3.20 18.50
C ILE A 6 -4.00 -4.28 18.48
N SER A 7 -2.74 -3.94 18.17
CA SER A 7 -1.65 -4.91 17.92
C SER A 7 -1.32 -5.80 19.12
N ALA A 8 -1.55 -5.33 20.34
CA ALA A 8 -1.26 -6.05 21.58
C ALA A 8 -2.49 -6.73 22.22
N LEU A 9 -3.64 -6.74 21.53
CA LEU A 9 -4.91 -7.25 22.06
C LEU A 9 -5.24 -8.63 21.46
N ASP A 10 -6.00 -9.42 22.19
CA ASP A 10 -6.57 -10.64 21.65
C ASP A 10 -7.68 -10.35 20.61
N VAL A 11 -7.97 -11.31 19.74
CA VAL A 11 -8.90 -11.15 18.59
C VAL A 11 -10.30 -10.70 19.02
N SER A 12 -10.76 -11.14 20.19
CA SER A 12 -12.08 -10.77 20.70
C SER A 12 -12.14 -9.29 21.06
N ILE A 13 -11.13 -8.80 21.77
CA ILE A 13 -11.01 -7.39 22.16
C ILE A 13 -10.75 -6.50 20.95
N GLN A 14 -9.91 -6.95 20.01
CA GLN A 14 -9.70 -6.25 18.74
C GLN A 14 -11.04 -5.93 18.05
N SER A 15 -11.91 -6.93 17.91
CA SER A 15 -13.22 -6.76 17.29
C SER A 15 -14.11 -5.75 18.03
N GLN A 16 -14.05 -5.72 19.35
CA GLN A 16 -14.82 -4.75 20.16
C GLN A 16 -14.31 -3.32 19.94
N ILE A 17 -12.99 -3.12 19.92
CA ILE A 17 -12.40 -1.79 19.68
C ILE A 17 -12.71 -1.30 18.27
N ILE A 18 -12.61 -2.17 17.25
CA ILE A 18 -12.95 -1.83 15.87
C ILE A 18 -14.42 -1.38 15.78
N ASN A 19 -15.35 -2.14 16.38
CA ASN A 19 -16.75 -1.77 16.41
C ASN A 19 -17.02 -0.46 17.15
N LEU A 20 -16.30 -0.19 18.24
CA LEU A 20 -16.39 1.08 18.95
C LEU A 20 -15.94 2.26 18.07
N LEU A 21 -14.80 2.11 17.34
CA LEU A 21 -14.31 3.15 16.43
C LEU A 21 -15.30 3.45 15.31
N VAL A 22 -15.94 2.41 14.75
CA VAL A 22 -17.00 2.57 13.73
C VAL A 22 -18.18 3.35 14.28
N ARG A 23 -18.71 2.95 15.46
CA ARG A 23 -19.84 3.65 16.11
C ARG A 23 -19.49 5.10 16.40
N LEU A 24 -18.35 5.40 16.98
CA LEU A 24 -17.92 6.76 17.25
C LEU A 24 -17.86 7.61 15.96
N ARG A 25 -17.35 7.04 14.87
CA ARG A 25 -17.34 7.74 13.58
C ARG A 25 -18.77 8.06 13.08
N GLU A 26 -19.72 7.16 13.30
CA GLU A 26 -21.12 7.34 12.90
C GLU A 26 -21.83 8.36 13.78
N GLU A 27 -21.68 8.27 15.10
CA GLU A 27 -22.30 9.19 16.06
C GLU A 27 -21.86 10.66 15.85
N PHE A 28 -20.61 10.88 15.50
CA PHE A 28 -20.09 12.23 15.24
C PHE A 28 -20.38 12.75 13.82
N ARG A 29 -21.09 12.01 12.98
CA ARG A 29 -21.46 12.46 11.63
C ARG A 29 -22.42 13.65 11.64
N GLU A 30 -23.32 13.73 12.61
CA GLU A 30 -24.34 14.79 12.72
C GLU A 30 -23.86 16.06 13.41
N GLY A 31 -22.84 15.99 14.30
CA GLY A 31 -22.36 17.10 15.11
C GLY A 31 -20.95 17.60 14.83
N GLY A 32 -20.20 16.91 13.98
CA GLY A 32 -18.81 17.23 13.63
C GLY A 32 -18.16 16.03 12.97
N ARG A 33 -17.28 16.27 11.98
CA ARG A 33 -16.61 15.16 11.28
C ARG A 33 -15.45 14.62 12.10
N LEU A 34 -15.58 13.40 12.65
CA LEU A 34 -14.45 12.69 13.26
C LEU A 34 -13.63 12.02 12.17
N THR A 35 -12.38 12.43 12.06
CA THR A 35 -11.42 11.84 11.12
C THR A 35 -10.37 11.06 11.87
N TYR A 36 -10.12 9.81 11.44
CA TYR A 36 -9.05 8.98 11.98
C TYR A 36 -7.83 8.97 11.05
N LEU A 37 -6.66 9.07 11.63
CA LEU A 37 -5.42 8.62 11.02
C LEU A 37 -5.04 7.32 11.72
N LEU A 38 -5.23 6.18 11.03
CA LEU A 38 -4.91 4.84 11.51
C LEU A 38 -3.57 4.39 10.94
N ILE A 39 -2.66 3.93 11.81
CA ILE A 39 -1.43 3.25 11.44
C ILE A 39 -1.56 1.80 11.91
N SER A 40 -1.43 0.85 10.99
CA SER A 40 -1.54 -0.57 11.28
C SER A 40 -0.79 -1.42 10.25
N HIS A 41 -0.29 -2.56 10.66
CA HIS A 41 0.24 -3.60 9.77
C HIS A 41 -0.81 -4.66 9.44
N ASP A 42 -1.99 -4.65 10.07
CA ASP A 42 -3.11 -5.52 9.74
C ASP A 42 -3.94 -4.91 8.58
N LEU A 43 -3.70 -5.43 7.40
CA LEU A 43 -4.34 -4.96 6.18
C LEU A 43 -5.86 -5.21 6.16
N SER A 44 -6.36 -6.21 6.90
CA SER A 44 -7.80 -6.50 6.98
C SER A 44 -8.50 -5.41 7.79
N VAL A 45 -7.90 -4.98 8.89
CA VAL A 45 -8.40 -3.87 9.71
C VAL A 45 -8.36 -2.55 8.93
N VAL A 46 -7.25 -2.30 8.22
CA VAL A 46 -7.12 -1.12 7.36
C VAL A 46 -8.21 -1.10 6.30
N GLN A 47 -8.44 -2.21 5.61
CA GLN A 47 -9.49 -2.33 4.60
C GLN A 47 -10.89 -2.03 5.16
N TYR A 48 -11.16 -2.50 6.38
CA TYR A 48 -12.47 -2.35 7.00
C TYR A 48 -12.76 -0.92 7.50
N LEU A 49 -11.74 -0.24 8.06
CA LEU A 49 -11.92 1.05 8.71
C LEU A 49 -11.64 2.26 7.82
N SER A 50 -10.83 2.11 6.76
CA SER A 50 -10.28 3.25 6.05
C SER A 50 -11.04 3.57 4.77
N ASP A 51 -11.30 4.86 4.54
CA ASP A 51 -11.83 5.36 3.27
C ASP A 51 -10.70 5.50 2.23
N ARG A 52 -9.50 5.91 2.68
CA ARG A 52 -8.28 6.03 1.87
C ARG A 52 -7.11 5.35 2.55
N VAL A 53 -6.23 4.75 1.76
CA VAL A 53 -5.08 4.01 2.27
C VAL A 53 -3.80 4.54 1.65
N ALA A 54 -2.82 4.85 2.52
CA ALA A 54 -1.46 5.20 2.12
C ALA A 54 -0.52 4.04 2.47
N VAL A 55 0.15 3.48 1.49
CA VAL A 55 1.17 2.45 1.68
C VAL A 55 2.53 3.11 1.80
N MET A 56 3.26 2.77 2.87
CA MET A 56 4.57 3.33 3.16
C MET A 56 5.66 2.25 3.06
N TYR A 57 6.80 2.62 2.47
CA TYR A 57 8.00 1.79 2.41
C TYR A 57 9.25 2.62 2.72
N LEU A 58 10.05 2.18 3.69
CA LEU A 58 11.27 2.89 4.16
C LEU A 58 11.05 4.39 4.39
N GLY A 59 9.96 4.76 5.11
CA GLY A 59 9.66 6.15 5.43
C GLY A 59 9.16 7.01 4.26
N GLN A 60 8.72 6.39 3.16
CA GLN A 60 8.19 7.08 2.00
C GLN A 60 6.83 6.50 1.58
N ILE A 61 5.84 7.35 1.33
CA ILE A 61 4.58 6.91 0.73
C ILE A 61 4.86 6.51 -0.71
N VAL A 62 4.55 5.25 -1.04
CA VAL A 62 4.75 4.66 -2.36
C VAL A 62 3.46 4.57 -3.15
N GLU A 63 2.32 4.46 -2.48
CA GLU A 63 1.00 4.49 -3.08
C GLU A 63 -0.03 5.07 -2.12
N LEU A 64 -1.00 5.84 -2.65
CA LEU A 64 -2.15 6.39 -1.93
C LEU A 64 -3.35 6.36 -2.86
N ALA A 65 -4.42 5.72 -2.43
CA ALA A 65 -5.66 5.64 -3.19
C ALA A 65 -6.88 5.50 -2.27
N ASP A 66 -8.07 5.51 -2.88
CA ASP A 66 -9.28 5.00 -2.26
C ASP A 66 -9.07 3.56 -1.79
N SER A 67 -9.65 3.20 -0.64
CA SER A 67 -9.44 1.88 -0.04
C SER A 67 -9.86 0.76 -0.99
N GLN A 68 -11.06 0.82 -1.59
CA GLN A 68 -11.54 -0.22 -2.48
C GLN A 68 -10.66 -0.37 -3.72
N GLU A 69 -10.29 0.75 -4.34
CA GLU A 69 -9.42 0.76 -5.51
C GLU A 69 -8.03 0.19 -5.21
N LEU A 70 -7.43 0.55 -4.09
CA LEU A 70 -6.11 0.03 -3.71
C LEU A 70 -6.11 -1.50 -3.54
N TYR A 71 -7.17 -2.07 -2.95
CA TYR A 71 -7.28 -3.52 -2.76
C TYR A 71 -7.64 -4.28 -4.04
N LEU A 72 -8.39 -3.66 -4.96
CA LEU A 72 -8.78 -4.28 -6.24
C LEU A 72 -7.69 -4.15 -7.30
N ASN A 73 -7.10 -2.97 -7.42
CA ASN A 73 -6.21 -2.57 -8.52
C ASN A 73 -4.89 -1.94 -8.03
N PRO A 74 -4.11 -2.60 -7.15
CA PRO A 74 -2.87 -2.02 -6.65
C PRO A 74 -1.87 -1.77 -7.78
N LEU A 75 -1.29 -0.57 -7.84
CA LEU A 75 -0.37 -0.17 -8.90
C LEU A 75 1.09 -0.36 -8.53
N HIS A 76 1.48 -0.08 -7.27
CA HIS A 76 2.86 -0.22 -6.86
C HIS A 76 3.23 -1.68 -6.57
N PRO A 77 4.37 -2.21 -7.08
CA PRO A 77 4.76 -3.61 -6.87
C PRO A 77 4.87 -4.05 -5.41
N TYR A 78 5.23 -3.14 -4.50
CA TYR A 78 5.23 -3.40 -3.07
C TYR A 78 3.81 -3.62 -2.52
N THR A 79 2.86 -2.78 -2.91
CA THR A 79 1.44 -2.93 -2.54
C THR A 79 0.88 -4.25 -3.05
N GLN A 80 1.20 -4.62 -4.30
CA GLN A 80 0.81 -5.91 -4.88
C GLN A 80 1.35 -7.08 -4.05
N ALA A 81 2.61 -7.02 -3.65
CA ALA A 81 3.22 -8.06 -2.82
C ALA A 81 2.57 -8.14 -1.42
N LEU A 82 2.32 -7.01 -0.77
CA LEU A 82 1.63 -6.97 0.52
C LEU A 82 0.22 -7.58 0.43
N LEU A 83 -0.58 -7.15 -0.54
CA LEU A 83 -1.96 -7.62 -0.72
C LEU A 83 -2.02 -9.08 -1.17
N SER A 84 -0.99 -9.58 -1.87
CA SER A 84 -0.89 -11.00 -2.25
C SER A 84 -0.70 -11.94 -1.06
N ALA A 85 -0.26 -11.42 0.09
CA ALA A 85 -0.06 -12.19 1.31
C ALA A 85 -1.33 -12.32 2.17
N ILE A 86 -2.39 -11.56 1.88
CA ILE A 86 -3.67 -11.64 2.61
C ILE A 86 -4.38 -12.94 2.21
N PRO A 87 -4.76 -13.80 3.17
CA PRO A 87 -5.60 -14.96 2.89
C PRO A 87 -6.97 -14.53 2.36
N THR A 88 -7.36 -14.99 1.19
CA THR A 88 -8.71 -14.74 0.64
C THR A 88 -9.61 -15.92 0.95
N MET A 89 -10.79 -15.64 1.54
CA MET A 89 -11.79 -16.69 1.80
C MET A 89 -12.50 -17.19 0.53
N THR A 90 -12.33 -16.52 -0.61
CA THR A 90 -12.93 -16.91 -1.89
C THR A 90 -11.92 -17.64 -2.78
N PRO A 91 -12.19 -18.93 -3.11
CA PRO A 91 -11.26 -19.76 -3.90
C PRO A 91 -11.18 -19.40 -5.40
N THR A 92 -11.84 -18.32 -5.85
CA THR A 92 -12.10 -18.06 -7.27
C THR A 92 -10.99 -17.39 -8.07
N LYS A 93 -9.89 -16.97 -7.46
CA LYS A 93 -8.65 -16.62 -8.18
C LYS A 93 -7.46 -17.06 -7.32
N GLU A 94 -6.66 -17.99 -7.82
CA GLU A 94 -5.32 -18.28 -7.31
C GLU A 94 -4.48 -16.99 -7.39
N ARG A 95 -4.59 -16.12 -6.38
CA ARG A 95 -3.60 -15.04 -6.22
C ARG A 95 -2.28 -15.73 -5.84
N ARG A 96 -1.41 -15.90 -6.82
CA ARG A 96 -0.05 -16.37 -6.54
C ARG A 96 0.60 -15.38 -5.60
N ARG A 97 0.99 -15.85 -4.42
CA ARG A 97 1.74 -15.06 -3.45
C ARG A 97 3.01 -14.54 -4.10
N ILE A 98 3.20 -13.23 -4.09
CA ILE A 98 4.42 -12.58 -4.57
C ILE A 98 5.43 -12.61 -3.41
N VAL A 99 6.46 -13.43 -3.55
CA VAL A 99 7.57 -13.48 -2.59
C VAL A 99 8.60 -12.45 -3.02
N LEU A 100 8.92 -11.55 -2.10
CA LEU A 100 9.95 -10.53 -2.33
C LEU A 100 11.31 -11.07 -1.90
N ASP A 101 12.25 -11.09 -2.84
CA ASP A 101 13.61 -11.53 -2.57
C ASP A 101 14.42 -10.49 -1.78
N GLY A 102 15.40 -10.97 -1.03
CA GLY A 102 16.36 -10.15 -0.28
C GLY A 102 15.80 -9.51 1.00
N ASP A 103 16.73 -8.99 1.80
CA ASP A 103 16.42 -8.35 3.07
C ASP A 103 15.89 -6.92 2.88
N VAL A 104 15.15 -6.43 3.88
CA VAL A 104 14.69 -5.04 3.92
C VAL A 104 15.90 -4.13 4.16
N PRO A 105 16.21 -3.19 3.26
CA PRO A 105 17.31 -2.26 3.47
C PRO A 105 17.09 -1.41 4.72
N SER A 106 18.21 -0.95 5.32
CA SER A 106 18.13 -0.11 6.51
C SER A 106 17.44 1.23 6.22
N PRO A 107 16.47 1.65 7.03
CA PRO A 107 15.83 2.95 6.89
C PRO A 107 16.82 4.13 7.07
N SER A 108 17.91 3.94 7.81
CA SER A 108 18.95 4.96 8.03
C SER A 108 19.88 5.14 6.80
N ARG A 109 19.91 4.16 5.90
CA ARG A 109 20.67 4.20 4.64
C ARG A 109 19.79 3.67 3.50
N PRO A 110 18.76 4.41 3.10
CA PRO A 110 17.87 3.97 2.04
C PRO A 110 18.62 3.86 0.71
N PRO A 111 18.25 2.90 -0.14
CA PRO A 111 18.81 2.77 -1.49
C PRO A 111 18.64 4.06 -2.30
N SER A 112 19.60 4.34 -3.19
CA SER A 112 19.49 5.44 -4.17
C SER A 112 18.33 5.20 -5.15
N GLY A 113 17.81 6.26 -5.75
CA GLY A 113 16.72 6.18 -6.69
C GLY A 113 15.41 5.70 -6.04
N CYS A 114 14.77 4.71 -6.61
CA CYS A 114 13.58 4.08 -6.05
C CYS A 114 13.96 3.23 -4.82
N ARG A 115 13.46 3.56 -3.63
CA ARG A 115 13.79 2.83 -2.39
C ARG A 115 13.44 1.35 -2.42
N PHE A 116 12.46 0.97 -3.25
CA PHE A 116 12.01 -0.41 -3.40
C PHE A 116 12.79 -1.21 -4.46
N HIS A 117 13.64 -0.56 -5.29
CA HIS A 117 14.29 -1.22 -6.43
C HIS A 117 15.07 -2.51 -6.09
N PRO A 118 15.74 -2.66 -4.92
CA PRO A 118 16.49 -3.87 -4.63
C PRO A 118 15.61 -5.12 -4.49
N ARG A 119 14.33 -4.93 -4.14
CA ARG A 119 13.36 -6.01 -3.91
C ARG A 119 12.22 -6.01 -4.92
N CYS A 120 12.26 -5.12 -5.91
CA CYS A 120 11.20 -4.96 -6.89
C CYS A 120 11.34 -6.01 -8.00
N PRO A 121 10.33 -6.87 -8.22
CA PRO A 121 10.40 -7.88 -9.29
C PRO A 121 10.44 -7.28 -10.70
N LEU A 122 9.99 -6.04 -10.86
CA LEU A 122 10.00 -5.34 -12.15
C LEU A 122 11.32 -4.57 -12.42
N ALA A 123 12.12 -4.33 -11.38
CA ALA A 123 13.32 -3.51 -11.52
C ALA A 123 14.37 -4.08 -12.50
N PRO A 124 14.65 -5.40 -12.55
CA PRO A 124 15.66 -5.95 -13.45
C PRO A 124 15.34 -5.68 -14.92
N GLU A 125 14.08 -5.86 -15.32
CA GLU A 125 13.65 -5.63 -16.70
C GLU A 125 13.57 -4.14 -17.02
N LEU A 126 12.99 -3.34 -16.14
CA LEU A 126 12.85 -1.90 -16.33
C LEU A 126 14.21 -1.20 -16.38
N CYS A 127 15.15 -1.59 -15.51
CA CYS A 127 16.51 -1.06 -15.52
C CYS A 127 17.27 -1.43 -16.79
N ARG A 128 17.07 -2.63 -17.33
CA ARG A 128 17.67 -3.02 -18.61
C ARG A 128 17.17 -2.17 -19.77
N ARG A 129 15.89 -1.82 -19.78
CA ARG A 129 15.26 -1.01 -20.83
C ARG A 129 15.51 0.50 -20.70
N ARG A 130 15.77 1.00 -19.49
CA ARG A 130 15.84 2.43 -19.16
C ARG A 130 17.10 2.79 -18.34
N GLU A 131 18.27 2.31 -18.73
CA GLU A 131 19.56 2.71 -18.17
C GLU A 131 19.61 2.79 -16.63
N ASP A 132 19.22 1.74 -15.96
CA ASP A 132 19.19 1.67 -14.49
C ASP A 132 18.35 2.76 -13.79
N ILE A 133 17.27 3.21 -14.42
CA ILE A 133 16.42 4.31 -13.93
C ILE A 133 16.02 4.11 -12.47
N CYS A 134 15.63 2.89 -12.07
CA CYS A 134 15.20 2.62 -10.71
C CYS A 134 16.32 2.76 -9.68
N LYS A 135 17.58 2.59 -10.08
CA LYS A 135 18.74 2.73 -9.19
C LYS A 135 19.24 4.17 -9.10
N ARG A 136 19.02 4.95 -10.15
CA ARG A 136 19.63 6.28 -10.30
C ARG A 136 18.68 7.43 -10.00
N VAL A 137 17.40 7.28 -10.35
CA VAL A 137 16.42 8.35 -10.28
C VAL A 137 15.29 7.98 -9.31
N PRO A 138 15.00 8.82 -8.30
CA PRO A 138 13.83 8.60 -7.46
C PRO A 138 12.56 8.83 -8.30
N PRO A 139 11.57 7.90 -8.25
CA PRO A 139 10.32 8.10 -8.95
C PRO A 139 9.53 9.25 -8.32
N GLU A 140 8.90 10.07 -9.14
CA GLU A 140 8.00 11.11 -8.67
C GLU A 140 6.69 10.51 -8.15
N PHE A 141 6.07 11.20 -7.20
CA PHE A 141 4.74 10.85 -6.69
C PHE A 141 3.70 11.51 -7.58
N ARG A 142 3.07 10.72 -8.46
CA ARG A 142 2.15 11.20 -9.49
C ARG A 142 0.80 10.51 -9.40
N GLU A 143 -0.22 11.21 -9.80
CA GLU A 143 -1.55 10.64 -9.95
C GLU A 143 -1.67 9.86 -11.26
N VAL A 144 -2.18 8.63 -11.15
CA VAL A 144 -2.47 7.74 -12.27
C VAL A 144 -3.78 7.02 -11.97
N ASN A 145 -4.83 7.27 -12.74
CA ASN A 145 -6.14 6.63 -12.59
C ASN A 145 -6.71 6.68 -11.16
N GLY A 146 -6.65 7.83 -10.50
CA GLY A 146 -7.14 8.01 -9.13
C GLY A 146 -6.18 7.52 -8.03
N HIS A 147 -5.05 6.90 -8.40
CA HIS A 147 -3.99 6.53 -7.46
C HIS A 147 -2.84 7.54 -7.53
N TRP A 148 -2.34 7.94 -6.40
CA TRP A 148 -1.03 8.58 -6.29
C TRP A 148 0.01 7.49 -6.11
N VAL A 149 0.94 7.36 -7.05
CA VAL A 149 1.92 6.27 -7.06
C VAL A 149 3.34 6.76 -7.35
N ARG A 150 4.30 6.15 -6.67
CA ARG A 150 5.73 6.45 -6.80
C ARG A 150 6.45 5.26 -7.45
N CYS A 151 6.26 5.09 -8.77
CA CYS A 151 6.82 3.96 -9.50
C CYS A 151 7.11 4.31 -10.97
N HIS A 152 8.33 4.02 -11.44
CA HIS A 152 8.72 4.24 -12.85
C HIS A 152 7.98 3.33 -13.84
N ALA A 153 7.60 2.12 -13.42
CA ALA A 153 6.88 1.18 -14.28
C ALA A 153 5.46 1.67 -14.58
N VAL A 154 4.82 2.33 -13.62
CA VAL A 154 3.46 2.88 -13.77
C VAL A 154 3.49 4.20 -14.52
N GLN A 155 4.47 5.05 -14.26
CA GLN A 155 4.64 6.36 -14.91
C GLN A 155 4.94 6.28 -16.41
N GLY A 156 5.40 5.13 -16.89
CA GLY A 156 5.69 4.91 -18.32
C GLY A 156 4.49 4.47 -19.16
N ARG A 157 3.33 4.20 -18.56
CA ARG A 157 2.08 3.92 -19.28
C ARG A 157 1.33 5.24 -19.46
N SER A 158 1.67 5.99 -20.50
CA SER A 158 0.79 7.05 -21.01
C SER A 158 -0.56 6.42 -21.42
N ALA A 159 -1.66 7.11 -21.18
CA ALA A 159 -3.00 6.69 -21.59
C ALA A 159 -3.08 6.63 -23.14
N GLY A 160 -2.49 5.60 -23.74
CA GLY A 160 -2.40 5.45 -25.20
C GLY A 160 -1.99 4.05 -25.65
N ASP A 161 -1.50 3.19 -24.78
CA ASP A 161 -1.09 1.83 -25.14
C ASP A 161 -2.17 0.80 -24.71
N SER A 162 -3.34 0.93 -25.32
CA SER A 162 -4.35 -0.14 -25.40
C SER A 162 -4.28 -0.67 -26.84
N GLU A 163 -3.50 -1.70 -27.06
CA GLU A 163 -3.68 -2.70 -28.11
C GLU A 163 -3.83 -4.09 -27.50
#